data_f3febc398170c385af00817b753d16db
#
_entry.id   f3febc398170c385af00817b753d16db
#
_cell.length_a   1.000
_cell.length_b   1.000
_cell.length_c   1.000
_cell.angle_alpha   90.00
_cell.angle_beta   90.00
_cell.angle_gamma   90.00
#
_symmetry.space_group_name_H-M   'P 1'
#
loop_
_entity.id
_entity.type
_entity.pdbx_description
1 polymer ?
#
loop_
_entity_poly.entity_id
_entity_poly.type
_entity_poly.pdbx_seq_one_letter_code
_entity_poly.pdbx_strand_id
1 'polypeptide(L)'
;VLRAFEIEGARVRWPYEVRIGGDTIEQIDGAIYHNGHALLIEAKHYRDPANIEPITKLRAQLARRPPATIGMVFSFNGFTEPAKILARHLNPQQILLWEGAELRLAIEKNRVVSGLEAKLRYAVEQGFPDYSLSLEAW
;
A
#
# COMPACT_ATOMS: atom_id res chain seq x y z
N VAL A 1 10.08 -1.08 4.66
CA VAL A 1 8.64 -0.79 4.84
C VAL A 1 8.04 -1.66 5.95
N LEU A 2 8.01 -2.98 5.75
CA LEU A 2 7.37 -3.90 6.72
C LEU A 2 7.92 -3.77 8.13
N ARG A 3 9.25 -3.66 8.26
CA ARG A 3 9.89 -3.53 9.57
C ARG A 3 9.39 -2.32 10.35
N ALA A 4 9.16 -1.21 9.66
CA ALA A 4 8.67 0.01 10.30
C ALA A 4 7.28 -0.21 10.92
N PHE A 5 6.40 -0.89 10.21
CA PHE A 5 5.06 -1.24 10.72
C PHE A 5 5.16 -2.24 11.89
N GLU A 6 6.03 -3.23 11.79
CA GLU A 6 6.23 -4.21 12.86
C GLU A 6 6.70 -3.56 14.16
N ILE A 7 7.66 -2.65 14.07
CA ILE A 7 8.17 -1.89 15.23
C ILE A 7 7.05 -1.14 15.97
N GLU A 8 6.08 -0.62 15.22
CA GLU A 8 4.95 0.11 15.80
C GLU A 8 3.77 -0.78 16.19
N GLY A 9 3.95 -2.10 16.18
CA GLY A 9 2.99 -3.05 16.73
C GLY A 9 2.08 -3.73 15.73
N ALA A 10 2.22 -3.47 14.43
CA ALA A 10 1.47 -4.19 13.43
C ALA A 10 2.05 -5.59 13.23
N ARG A 11 1.19 -6.54 12.92
CA ARG A 11 1.64 -7.87 12.52
C ARG A 11 1.96 -7.85 11.03
N VAL A 12 3.11 -8.41 10.64
CA VAL A 12 3.54 -8.41 9.24
C VAL A 12 3.81 -9.83 8.73
N ARG A 13 3.58 -10.01 7.45
CA ARG A 13 4.03 -11.18 6.71
C ARG A 13 5.12 -10.69 5.75
N TRP A 14 6.33 -11.27 5.88
CA TRP A 14 7.46 -10.97 5.00
C TRP A 14 7.20 -11.48 3.59
N PRO A 15 7.97 -11.04 2.58
CA PRO A 15 7.78 -11.45 1.19
C PRO A 15 7.64 -12.96 1.04
N TYR A 16 6.70 -13.38 0.20
CA TYR A 16 6.39 -14.79 0.00
C TYR A 16 5.84 -15.05 -1.40
N GLU A 17 5.84 -16.33 -1.77
CA GLU A 17 5.27 -16.79 -3.02
C GLU A 17 3.98 -17.56 -2.77
N VAL A 18 3.04 -17.42 -3.67
CA VAL A 18 1.83 -18.27 -3.72
C VAL A 18 2.04 -19.31 -4.83
N ARG A 19 1.95 -20.57 -4.45
CA ARG A 19 2.16 -21.69 -5.36
C ARG A 19 0.89 -22.53 -5.50
N ILE A 20 0.63 -22.98 -6.72
CA ILE A 20 -0.45 -23.94 -7.01
C ILE A 20 0.14 -25.03 -7.89
N GLY A 21 0.02 -26.30 -7.44
CA GLY A 21 0.55 -27.44 -8.19
C GLY A 21 2.06 -27.41 -8.42
N GLY A 22 2.81 -26.76 -7.52
CA GLY A 22 4.26 -26.61 -7.62
C GLY A 22 4.72 -25.40 -8.43
N ASP A 23 3.81 -24.71 -9.11
CA ASP A 23 4.13 -23.51 -9.87
C ASP A 23 3.90 -22.25 -9.06
N THR A 24 4.84 -21.31 -9.12
CA THR A 24 4.67 -19.99 -8.51
C THR A 24 3.73 -19.16 -9.37
N ILE A 25 2.58 -18.81 -8.82
CA ILE A 25 1.59 -17.99 -9.52
C ILE A 25 1.59 -16.52 -9.12
N GLU A 26 2.09 -16.21 -7.92
CA GLU A 26 2.24 -14.84 -7.44
C GLU A 26 3.47 -14.71 -6.57
N GLN A 27 4.11 -13.54 -6.67
CA GLN A 27 5.14 -13.09 -5.74
C GLN A 27 4.58 -11.88 -5.00
N ILE A 28 4.49 -11.99 -3.68
CA ILE A 28 3.88 -10.97 -2.82
C ILE A 28 4.99 -10.31 -2.01
N ASP A 29 5.04 -8.97 -2.05
CA ASP A 29 6.07 -8.21 -1.33
C ASP A 29 5.84 -8.17 0.18
N GLY A 30 4.62 -8.45 0.62
CA GLY A 30 4.31 -8.56 2.03
C GLY A 30 2.84 -8.31 2.32
N ALA A 31 2.49 -8.50 3.59
CA ALA A 31 1.16 -8.19 4.10
C ALA A 31 1.27 -7.56 5.49
N ILE A 32 0.31 -6.73 5.83
CA ILE A 32 0.22 -6.06 7.12
C ILE A 32 -1.17 -6.29 7.69
N TYR A 33 -1.22 -6.61 9.00
CA TYR A 33 -2.47 -6.80 9.74
C TYR A 33 -2.48 -5.85 10.92
N HIS A 34 -3.49 -4.98 10.97
CA HIS A 34 -3.61 -4.01 12.05
C HIS A 34 -5.05 -3.56 12.22
N ASN A 35 -5.54 -3.56 13.46
CA ASN A 35 -6.89 -3.09 13.81
C ASN A 35 -8.01 -3.67 12.92
N GLY A 36 -7.94 -4.97 12.62
CA GLY A 36 -8.93 -5.64 11.79
C GLY A 36 -8.77 -5.41 10.28
N HIS A 37 -7.78 -4.62 9.87
CA HIS A 37 -7.45 -4.46 8.46
C HIS A 37 -6.42 -5.49 8.02
N ALA A 38 -6.61 -6.02 6.82
CA ALA A 38 -5.65 -6.88 6.14
C ALA A 38 -5.20 -6.18 4.86
N LEU A 39 -3.90 -5.94 4.74
CA LEU A 39 -3.35 -5.14 3.65
C LEU A 39 -2.27 -5.93 2.90
N LEU A 40 -2.39 -5.98 1.60
CA LEU A 40 -1.42 -6.61 0.72
C LEU A 40 -0.52 -5.53 0.13
N ILE A 41 0.80 -5.78 0.12
CA ILE A 41 1.80 -4.78 -0.18
C ILE A 41 2.46 -5.04 -1.53
N GLU A 42 2.67 -3.96 -2.28
CA GLU A 42 3.54 -3.90 -3.45
C GLU A 42 4.52 -2.74 -3.23
N ALA A 43 5.81 -3.02 -3.22
CA ALA A 43 6.83 -1.99 -3.00
C ALA A 43 7.72 -1.87 -4.24
N LYS A 44 7.87 -0.65 -4.75
CA LYS A 44 8.68 -0.35 -5.92
C LYS A 44 9.76 0.69 -5.61
N HIS A 45 10.96 0.37 -6.03
CA HIS A 45 12.12 1.23 -5.86
C HIS A 45 12.63 1.67 -7.23
N TYR A 46 11.74 2.35 -7.97
CA TYR A 46 12.06 2.86 -9.30
C TYR A 46 12.82 4.18 -9.23
N ARG A 47 13.65 4.42 -10.24
CA ARG A 47 14.30 5.70 -10.45
C ARG A 47 13.29 6.80 -10.79
N ASP A 48 12.32 6.46 -11.65
CA ASP A 48 11.26 7.36 -12.08
C ASP A 48 9.98 7.11 -11.29
N PRO A 49 9.03 8.06 -11.29
CA PRO A 49 7.71 7.83 -10.69
C PRO A 49 7.05 6.57 -11.26
N ALA A 50 6.41 5.80 -10.39
CA ALA A 50 5.73 4.58 -10.80
C ALA A 50 4.51 4.89 -11.68
N ASN A 51 4.36 4.14 -12.76
CA ASN A 51 3.20 4.23 -13.64
C ASN A 51 2.06 3.35 -13.11
N ILE A 52 1.07 3.03 -13.94
CA ILE A 52 -0.09 2.23 -13.55
C ILE A 52 0.25 0.76 -13.27
N GLU A 53 1.39 0.27 -13.72
CA GLU A 53 1.74 -1.16 -13.70
C GLU A 53 1.68 -1.80 -12.30
N PRO A 54 2.33 -1.23 -11.25
CA PRO A 54 2.23 -1.83 -9.91
C PRO A 54 0.81 -1.84 -9.35
N ILE A 55 0.02 -0.84 -9.68
CA ILE A 55 -1.38 -0.75 -9.24
C ILE A 55 -2.22 -1.84 -9.93
N THR A 56 -2.05 -2.02 -11.22
CA THR A 56 -2.74 -3.05 -12.00
C THR A 56 -2.36 -4.44 -11.52
N LYS A 57 -1.08 -4.68 -11.24
CA LYS A 57 -0.60 -5.95 -10.71
C LYS A 57 -1.23 -6.25 -9.36
N LEU A 58 -1.21 -5.29 -8.44
CA LEU A 58 -1.78 -5.47 -7.11
C LEU A 58 -3.30 -5.67 -7.18
N ARG A 59 -3.98 -4.96 -8.05
CA ARG A 59 -5.42 -5.14 -8.28
C ARG A 59 -5.75 -6.58 -8.68
N ALA A 60 -4.97 -7.16 -9.58
CA ALA A 60 -5.15 -8.56 -9.99
C ALA A 60 -4.95 -9.52 -8.81
N GLN A 61 -3.97 -9.25 -7.95
CA GLN A 61 -3.74 -10.04 -6.74
C GLN A 61 -4.90 -9.91 -5.76
N LEU A 62 -5.41 -8.69 -5.55
CA LEU A 62 -6.55 -8.44 -4.66
C LEU A 62 -7.82 -9.14 -5.14
N ALA A 63 -8.01 -9.32 -6.44
CA ALA A 63 -9.17 -10.02 -7.00
C ALA A 63 -9.26 -11.49 -6.54
N ARG A 64 -8.15 -12.07 -6.09
CA ARG A 64 -8.09 -13.44 -5.56
C ARG A 64 -8.19 -13.49 -4.03
N ARG A 65 -8.42 -12.37 -3.35
CA ARG A 65 -8.47 -12.26 -1.89
C ARG A 65 -9.88 -11.91 -1.40
N PRO A 66 -10.13 -12.06 -0.10
CA PRO A 66 -11.40 -11.59 0.47
C PRO A 66 -11.67 -10.12 0.11
N PRO A 67 -12.93 -9.75 -0.13
CA PRO A 67 -13.27 -8.39 -0.59
C PRO A 67 -12.79 -7.26 0.31
N ALA A 68 -12.64 -7.51 1.62
CA ALA A 68 -12.18 -6.52 2.57
C ALA A 68 -10.65 -6.30 2.55
N THR A 69 -9.90 -7.06 1.76
CA THR A 69 -8.45 -6.89 1.65
C THR A 69 -8.13 -5.58 0.94
N ILE A 70 -7.24 -4.79 1.53
CA ILE A 70 -6.81 -3.50 1.01
C ILE A 70 -5.42 -3.64 0.42
N GLY A 71 -5.15 -2.95 -0.68
CA GLY A 71 -3.80 -2.89 -1.25
C GLY A 71 -3.06 -1.64 -0.81
N MET A 72 -1.75 -1.73 -0.74
CA MET A 72 -0.88 -0.56 -0.57
C MET A 72 0.28 -0.67 -1.54
N VAL A 73 0.52 0.38 -2.32
CA VAL A 73 1.69 0.50 -3.17
C VAL A 73 2.61 1.56 -2.59
N PHE A 74 3.86 1.17 -2.33
CA PHE A 74 4.92 2.09 -1.92
C PHE A 74 5.82 2.34 -3.12
N SER A 75 5.96 3.59 -3.52
CA SER A 75 6.88 3.99 -4.59
C SER A 75 7.80 5.09 -4.11
N PHE A 76 9.11 4.81 -4.09
CA PHE A 76 10.12 5.74 -3.57
C PHE A 76 10.11 7.09 -4.27
N ASN A 77 9.92 7.11 -5.57
CA ASN A 77 9.95 8.34 -6.36
C ASN A 77 8.56 8.79 -6.82
N GLY A 78 7.53 8.39 -6.07
CA GLY A 78 6.17 8.84 -6.30
C GLY A 78 5.46 8.13 -7.45
N PHE A 79 4.40 8.74 -7.94
CA PHE A 79 3.51 8.18 -8.94
C PHE A 79 3.24 9.19 -10.05
N THR A 80 3.03 8.68 -11.25
CA THR A 80 2.55 9.51 -12.37
C THR A 80 1.10 9.94 -12.12
N GLU A 81 0.65 11.00 -12.78
CA GLU A 81 -0.75 11.42 -12.68
C GLU A 81 -1.73 10.34 -13.14
N PRO A 82 -1.50 9.63 -14.26
CA PRO A 82 -2.38 8.51 -14.62
C PRO A 82 -2.47 7.43 -13.54
N ALA A 83 -1.38 7.14 -12.84
CA ALA A 83 -1.37 6.15 -11.75
C ALA A 83 -2.27 6.61 -10.59
N LYS A 84 -2.17 7.88 -10.20
CA LYS A 84 -3.02 8.45 -9.14
C LYS A 84 -4.50 8.43 -9.53
N ILE A 85 -4.80 8.81 -10.76
CA ILE A 85 -6.17 8.80 -11.29
C ILE A 85 -6.74 7.38 -11.28
N LEU A 86 -5.95 6.39 -11.73
CA LEU A 86 -6.39 5.00 -11.71
C LEU A 86 -6.72 4.56 -10.28
N ALA A 87 -5.84 4.85 -9.31
CA ALA A 87 -6.06 4.46 -7.92
C ALA A 87 -7.35 5.07 -7.34
N ARG A 88 -7.67 6.31 -7.72
CA ARG A 88 -8.90 6.98 -7.26
C ARG A 88 -10.17 6.36 -7.80
N HIS A 89 -10.10 5.64 -8.91
CA HIS A 89 -11.26 5.06 -9.59
C HIS A 89 -11.34 3.54 -9.49
N LEU A 90 -10.51 2.93 -8.66
CA LEU A 90 -10.58 1.48 -8.44
C LEU A 90 -11.81 1.10 -7.63
N ASN A 91 -12.46 0.02 -8.05
CA ASN A 91 -13.65 -0.50 -7.43
C ASN A 91 -13.73 -2.01 -7.70
N PRO A 92 -14.13 -2.85 -6.74
CA PRO A 92 -14.58 -2.49 -5.39
C PRO A 92 -13.44 -2.32 -4.37
N GLN A 93 -12.23 -2.76 -4.67
CA GLN A 93 -11.13 -2.80 -3.71
C GLN A 93 -10.29 -1.54 -3.77
N GLN A 94 -9.88 -1.09 -2.59
CA GLN A 94 -9.08 0.11 -2.40
C GLN A 94 -7.60 -0.22 -2.52
N ILE A 95 -6.83 0.67 -3.16
CA ILE A 95 -5.38 0.64 -3.15
C ILE A 95 -4.88 1.99 -2.68
N LEU A 96 -4.19 2.00 -1.54
CA LEU A 96 -3.59 3.20 -0.97
C LEU A 96 -2.21 3.42 -1.58
N LEU A 97 -1.87 4.67 -1.88
CA LEU A 97 -0.58 5.04 -2.44
C LEU A 97 0.28 5.74 -1.41
N TRP A 98 1.54 5.30 -1.30
CA TRP A 98 2.54 5.91 -0.43
C TRP A 98 3.76 6.30 -1.24
N GLU A 99 4.16 7.55 -1.15
CA GLU A 99 5.41 8.03 -1.74
C GLU A 99 6.56 7.90 -0.75
N GLY A 100 7.78 7.79 -1.27
CA GLY A 100 8.96 7.60 -0.43
C GLY A 100 9.18 8.73 0.57
N ALA A 101 8.92 9.97 0.17
CA ALA A 101 9.10 11.13 1.06
C ALA A 101 8.17 11.08 2.27
N GLU A 102 6.89 10.74 2.07
CA GLU A 102 5.94 10.63 3.18
C GLU A 102 6.20 9.41 4.06
N LEU A 103 6.63 8.29 3.46
CA LEU A 103 7.02 7.11 4.22
C LEU A 103 8.22 7.41 5.12
N ARG A 104 9.23 8.09 4.57
CA ARG A 104 10.41 8.51 5.33
C ARG A 104 10.02 9.40 6.50
N LEU A 105 9.16 10.38 6.27
CA LEU A 105 8.65 11.27 7.32
C LEU A 105 7.93 10.46 8.41
N ALA A 106 7.06 9.55 8.03
CA ALA A 106 6.32 8.72 8.97
C ALA A 106 7.26 7.82 9.81
N ILE A 107 8.30 7.26 9.18
CA ILE A 107 9.31 6.46 9.88
C ILE A 107 10.08 7.32 10.89
N GLU A 108 10.53 8.50 10.49
CA GLU A 108 11.27 9.42 11.36
C GLU A 108 10.45 9.85 12.59
N LYS A 109 9.15 10.00 12.42
CA LYS A 109 8.24 10.39 13.48
C LYS A 109 7.66 9.21 14.26
N ASN A 110 8.02 7.97 13.92
CA ASN A 110 7.42 6.76 14.47
C ASN A 110 5.90 6.76 14.34
N ARG A 111 5.40 7.10 13.16
CA ARG A 111 3.96 7.26 12.87
C ARG A 111 3.50 6.56 11.60
N VAL A 112 4.10 5.43 11.25
CA VAL A 112 3.66 4.69 10.06
C VAL A 112 2.25 4.12 10.25
N VAL A 113 1.92 3.64 11.45
CA VAL A 113 0.58 3.14 11.76
C VAL A 113 -0.43 4.30 11.77
N SER A 114 -0.10 5.42 12.40
CA SER A 114 -0.95 6.63 12.36
C SER A 114 -1.13 7.12 10.93
N GLY A 115 -0.08 7.03 10.12
CA GLY A 115 -0.13 7.39 8.71
C GLY A 115 -1.08 6.49 7.92
N LEU A 116 -1.03 5.19 8.17
CA LEU A 116 -1.97 4.25 7.57
C LEU A 116 -3.42 4.60 7.92
N GLU A 117 -3.67 4.86 9.20
CA GLU A 117 -5.02 5.24 9.67
C GLU A 117 -5.49 6.54 9.01
N ALA A 118 -4.60 7.52 8.85
CA ALA A 118 -4.92 8.79 8.16
C ALA A 118 -5.28 8.53 6.70
N LYS A 119 -4.51 7.70 5.99
CA LYS A 119 -4.80 7.36 4.60
C LYS A 119 -6.12 6.61 4.45
N LEU A 120 -6.41 5.66 5.35
CA LEU A 120 -7.67 4.93 5.34
C LEU A 120 -8.86 5.87 5.59
N ARG A 121 -8.74 6.75 6.59
CA ARG A 121 -9.77 7.72 6.91
C ARG A 121 -10.04 8.65 5.72
N TYR A 122 -8.99 9.18 5.12
CA TYR A 122 -9.12 10.11 4.01
C TYR A 122 -9.70 9.43 2.76
N ALA A 123 -9.31 8.20 2.52
CA ALA A 123 -9.86 7.40 1.42
C ALA A 123 -11.37 7.16 1.60
N VAL A 124 -11.80 6.87 2.84
CA VAL A 124 -13.23 6.67 3.15
C VAL A 124 -14.01 7.98 3.08
N GLU A 125 -13.51 9.03 3.73
CA GLU A 125 -14.23 10.29 3.86
C GLU A 125 -14.23 11.12 2.57
N GLN A 126 -13.15 11.07 1.79
CA GLN A 126 -12.96 11.92 0.61
C GLN A 126 -12.83 11.16 -0.70
N GLY A 127 -12.60 9.85 -0.66
CA GLY A 127 -12.41 9.05 -1.86
C GLY A 127 -11.03 9.19 -2.49
N PHE A 128 -10.04 9.65 -1.74
CA PHE A 128 -8.67 9.83 -2.25
C PHE A 128 -7.68 8.88 -1.59
N PRO A 129 -7.21 7.84 -2.29
CA PRO A 129 -6.24 6.89 -1.75
C PRO A 129 -4.81 7.42 -1.76
N ASP A 130 -4.57 8.56 -2.37
CA ASP A 130 -3.26 9.19 -2.53
C ASP A 130 -3.06 10.42 -1.63
N TYR A 131 -3.82 10.51 -0.53
CA TYR A 131 -3.64 11.59 0.44
C TYR A 131 -2.19 11.64 0.93
N SER A 132 -1.57 12.81 0.89
CA SER A 132 -0.17 12.98 1.30
C SER A 132 -0.06 13.22 2.81
N LEU A 133 0.72 12.37 3.48
CA LEU A 133 0.98 12.53 4.92
C LEU A 133 1.79 13.78 5.26
N SER A 134 2.42 14.39 4.26
CA SER A 134 3.12 15.66 4.47
C SER A 134 2.16 16.79 4.90
N LEU A 135 0.86 16.58 4.70
CA LEU A 135 -0.18 17.54 5.13
C LEU A 135 -0.61 17.33 6.58
N GLU A 136 -0.18 16.24 7.22
CA GLU A 136 -0.52 15.96 8.61
C GLU A 136 0.28 16.86 9.56
N ALA A 137 -0.35 17.28 10.65
CA ALA A 137 0.26 18.11 11.69
C ALA A 137 0.93 17.23 12.74
N TRP A 138 2.06 16.67 12.40
CA TRP A 138 2.81 15.80 13.32
C TRP A 138 3.85 16.55 14.15
#